data_0830e95aedb591568f2c2a825ee8f881
#
_entry.id   0830e95aedb591568f2c2a825ee8f881
#
_cell.length_a   1.000
_cell.length_b   1.000
_cell.length_c   1.000
_cell.angle_alpha   90.00
_cell.angle_beta   90.00
_cell.angle_gamma   90.00
#
_symmetry.space_group_name_H-M   'P 1'
#
loop_
_entity.id
_entity.type
_entity.pdbx_description
1 polymer ?
#
loop_
_entity_poly.entity_id
_entity_poly.type
_entity_poly.pdbx_seq_one_letter_code
_entity_poly.pdbx_strand_id
1 'polypeptide(L)'
;METTMGSKWTLRILLLLGAAGVAAIGNKAAFAQTDVAGSLYGAFNGTTNGNGTVQSPANSAGALLEVRHISNPFIGYEGTYSYNRANEVYTAAPAACPVSLAPCPTTFATVSANAHELTADWLASVKVSGFRPFALAGGGILFDVPAGSQSNSTTSESNTTSTSTKPVFVYGAGLDWSLLPHLGLRFQFRGNLYKAPNLVNLFTSTGAFTHTSEPMIGVFFRL
;
A
#
# COMPACT_ATOMS: atom_id res chain seq x y z
N MET A 1 -23.63 14.01 -16.48
CA MET A 1 -24.05 14.57 -15.16
C MET A 1 -23.99 13.43 -14.14
N GLU A 2 -22.78 12.89 -13.88
CA GLU A 2 -22.56 11.74 -12.96
C GLU A 2 -21.12 11.74 -12.45
N THR A 3 -20.79 12.62 -11.49
CA THR A 3 -19.44 12.66 -10.88
C THR A 3 -19.43 13.01 -9.41
N THR A 4 -20.54 12.90 -8.68
CA THR A 4 -20.57 13.32 -7.26
C THR A 4 -20.75 12.20 -6.24
N MET A 5 -20.90 10.93 -6.66
CA MET A 5 -21.20 9.82 -5.72
C MET A 5 -19.95 9.23 -5.04
N GLY A 6 -18.80 9.23 -5.69
CA GLY A 6 -17.54 8.67 -5.15
C GLY A 6 -16.95 9.46 -3.97
N SER A 7 -17.06 10.81 -4.02
CA SER A 7 -16.45 11.69 -3.01
C SER A 7 -17.10 11.59 -1.61
N LYS A 8 -18.41 11.31 -1.56
CA LYS A 8 -19.14 11.24 -0.29
C LYS A 8 -18.90 9.95 0.50
N TRP A 9 -18.58 8.87 -0.20
CA TRP A 9 -18.27 7.58 0.42
C TRP A 9 -16.88 7.56 1.05
N THR A 10 -15.88 8.13 0.39
CA THR A 10 -14.51 8.24 0.92
C THR A 10 -14.46 9.09 2.19
N LEU A 11 -15.21 10.19 2.23
CA LEU A 11 -15.27 11.05 3.42
C LEU A 11 -15.97 10.35 4.61
N ARG A 12 -17.00 9.53 4.37
CA ARG A 12 -17.69 8.77 5.41
C ARG A 12 -16.85 7.64 6.00
N ILE A 13 -16.06 6.97 5.18
CA ILE A 13 -15.13 5.93 5.63
C ILE A 13 -14.02 6.53 6.49
N LEU A 14 -13.47 7.68 6.10
CA LEU A 14 -12.48 8.42 6.90
C LEU A 14 -13.03 8.89 8.25
N LEU A 15 -14.28 9.35 8.30
CA LEU A 15 -14.95 9.76 9.54
C LEU A 15 -15.25 8.58 10.47
N LEU A 16 -15.63 7.41 9.93
CA LEU A 16 -15.88 6.21 10.72
C LEU A 16 -14.61 5.61 11.31
N LEU A 17 -13.49 5.66 10.58
CA LEU A 17 -12.17 5.22 11.08
C LEU A 17 -11.62 6.19 12.14
N GLY A 18 -11.84 7.49 11.99
CA GLY A 18 -11.52 8.49 13.01
C GLY A 18 -12.32 8.30 14.31
N ALA A 19 -13.59 7.93 14.20
CA ALA A 19 -14.46 7.68 15.37
C ALA A 19 -14.12 6.38 16.11
N ALA A 20 -13.69 5.33 15.41
CA ALA A 20 -13.26 4.06 16.02
C ALA A 20 -11.94 4.23 16.81
N GLY A 21 -11.05 5.11 16.36
CA GLY A 21 -9.80 5.44 17.08
C GLY A 21 -10.04 6.18 18.39
N VAL A 22 -11.08 7.02 18.46
CA VAL A 22 -11.39 7.81 19.67
C VAL A 22 -12.11 6.98 20.76
N ALA A 23 -12.88 5.96 20.38
CA ALA A 23 -13.59 5.11 21.34
C ALA A 23 -12.68 4.19 22.17
N ALA A 24 -11.43 3.95 21.74
CA ALA A 24 -10.46 3.11 22.46
C ALA A 24 -9.77 3.83 23.64
N ILE A 25 -10.02 5.13 23.88
CA ILE A 25 -9.30 5.93 24.88
C ILE A 25 -9.87 5.77 26.32
N GLY A 26 -10.93 4.98 26.51
CA GLY A 26 -11.75 4.98 27.73
C GLY A 26 -11.30 4.09 28.91
N ASN A 27 -10.37 3.15 28.77
CA ASN A 27 -10.00 2.25 29.85
C ASN A 27 -8.50 2.33 30.18
N LYS A 28 -8.17 2.96 31.28
CA LYS A 28 -6.83 2.99 31.87
C LYS A 28 -6.46 1.63 32.46
N ALA A 29 -6.04 0.67 31.61
CA ALA A 29 -5.22 -0.42 32.09
C ALA A 29 -3.79 0.13 32.29
N ALA A 30 -3.16 -0.15 33.44
CA ALA A 30 -1.89 0.43 33.90
C ALA A 30 -0.68 0.20 32.96
N PHE A 31 -0.84 -0.44 31.80
CA PHE A 31 0.18 -0.75 30.81
C PHE A 31 -0.24 -0.41 29.36
N ALA A 32 -1.47 0.01 29.14
CA ALA A 32 -1.95 0.36 27.80
C ALA A 32 -1.34 1.67 27.34
N GLN A 33 -0.79 1.68 26.15
CA GLN A 33 -0.15 2.85 25.52
C GLN A 33 -0.69 3.01 24.12
N THR A 34 -1.12 4.23 23.77
CA THR A 34 -1.54 4.57 22.42
C THR A 34 -0.54 5.54 21.81
N ASP A 35 -0.10 5.25 20.60
CA ASP A 35 0.81 6.09 19.83
C ASP A 35 0.13 6.47 18.51
N VAL A 36 0.37 7.69 18.04
CA VAL A 36 0.05 8.13 16.67
C VAL A 36 1.36 8.43 15.97
N ALA A 37 1.54 7.93 14.77
CA ALA A 37 2.78 8.13 14.01
C ALA A 37 2.51 8.58 12.57
N GLY A 38 3.47 9.33 12.04
CA GLY A 38 3.59 9.66 10.63
C GLY A 38 4.95 9.24 10.10
N SER A 39 4.97 8.51 9.00
CA SER A 39 6.19 7.96 8.40
C SER A 39 6.27 8.29 6.91
N LEU A 40 7.48 8.46 6.41
CA LEU A 40 7.78 8.46 4.97
C LEU A 40 8.43 7.14 4.60
N TYR A 41 8.10 6.61 3.43
CA TYR A 41 8.64 5.33 2.96
C TYR A 41 9.00 5.35 1.48
N GLY A 42 9.93 4.47 1.09
CA GLY A 42 10.17 4.10 -0.30
C GLY A 42 9.42 2.81 -0.62
N ALA A 43 8.67 2.76 -1.71
CA ALA A 43 8.01 1.55 -2.19
C ALA A 43 8.82 0.93 -3.34
N PHE A 44 9.35 -0.26 -3.12
CA PHE A 44 10.12 -1.04 -4.10
C PHE A 44 9.27 -2.22 -4.56
N ASN A 45 8.81 -2.13 -5.80
CA ASN A 45 7.79 -3.02 -6.35
C ASN A 45 8.40 -4.16 -7.18
N GLY A 46 7.88 -5.37 -7.02
CA GLY A 46 8.24 -6.52 -7.82
C GLY A 46 7.54 -6.53 -9.19
N THR A 47 8.27 -6.89 -10.26
CA THR A 47 7.69 -7.16 -11.57
C THR A 47 6.92 -8.48 -11.55
N THR A 48 5.76 -8.52 -12.21
CA THR A 48 4.97 -9.74 -12.39
C THR A 48 4.84 -10.12 -13.85
N ASN A 49 4.75 -11.43 -14.12
CA ASN A 49 4.60 -11.97 -15.45
C ASN A 49 3.53 -13.07 -15.44
N GLY A 50 2.63 -13.06 -16.40
CA GLY A 50 1.59 -14.07 -16.55
C GLY A 50 0.61 -13.71 -17.66
N ASN A 51 -0.02 -14.73 -18.23
CA ASN A 51 -1.04 -14.60 -19.27
C ASN A 51 -0.61 -13.74 -20.48
N GLY A 52 0.69 -13.82 -20.87
CA GLY A 52 1.26 -13.04 -21.98
C GLY A 52 1.49 -11.56 -21.68
N THR A 53 1.29 -11.12 -20.44
CA THR A 53 1.50 -9.75 -19.99
C THR A 53 2.63 -9.69 -18.96
N VAL A 54 3.50 -8.72 -19.09
CA VAL A 54 4.50 -8.32 -18.08
C VAL A 54 4.05 -7.00 -17.50
N GLN A 55 3.94 -6.93 -16.18
CA GLN A 55 3.63 -5.71 -15.43
C GLN A 55 4.83 -5.34 -14.57
N SER A 56 5.35 -4.13 -14.79
CA SER A 56 6.53 -3.60 -14.11
C SER A 56 6.18 -2.27 -13.43
N PRO A 57 5.78 -2.30 -12.16
CA PRO A 57 5.55 -1.08 -11.40
C PRO A 57 6.85 -0.32 -11.17
N ALA A 58 6.80 1.01 -11.29
CA ALA A 58 7.92 1.85 -10.92
C ALA A 58 8.07 1.92 -9.40
N ASN A 59 9.31 2.07 -8.93
CA ASN A 59 9.54 2.42 -7.53
C ASN A 59 9.02 3.81 -7.24
N SER A 60 8.54 4.04 -6.03
CA SER A 60 7.93 5.31 -5.64
C SER A 60 8.26 5.66 -4.18
N ALA A 61 7.81 6.82 -3.76
CA ALA A 61 7.83 7.23 -2.36
C ALA A 61 6.40 7.50 -1.89
N GLY A 62 6.16 7.29 -0.60
CA GLY A 62 4.85 7.46 0.00
C GLY A 62 4.91 7.96 1.44
N ALA A 63 3.72 8.17 1.98
CA ALA A 63 3.52 8.53 3.38
C ALA A 63 2.54 7.56 4.04
N LEU A 64 2.76 7.29 5.32
CA LEU A 64 1.95 6.40 6.13
C LEU A 64 1.56 7.12 7.42
N LEU A 65 0.29 7.03 7.76
CA LEU A 65 -0.27 7.41 9.06
C LEU A 65 -0.65 6.15 9.83
N GLU A 66 -0.40 6.15 11.11
CA GLU A 66 -0.54 4.97 11.95
C GLU A 66 -1.10 5.34 13.33
N VAL A 67 -2.03 4.55 13.81
CA VAL A 67 -2.51 4.56 15.19
C VAL A 67 -2.23 3.19 15.77
N ARG A 68 -1.39 3.15 16.79
CA ARG A 68 -0.96 1.92 17.47
C ARG A 68 -1.44 1.91 18.91
N HIS A 69 -1.95 0.78 19.35
CA HIS A 69 -2.31 0.53 20.72
C HIS A 69 -1.56 -0.69 21.25
N ILE A 70 -0.77 -0.50 22.30
CA ILE A 70 -0.06 -1.56 23.02
C ILE A 70 -0.91 -1.95 24.20
N SER A 71 -1.53 -3.12 24.12
CA SER A 71 -2.46 -3.60 25.17
C SER A 71 -1.76 -4.16 26.39
N ASN A 72 -0.57 -4.74 26.20
CA ASN A 72 0.30 -5.27 27.25
C ASN A 72 1.77 -5.15 26.81
N PRO A 73 2.78 -5.44 27.66
CA PRO A 73 4.19 -5.25 27.30
C PRO A 73 4.66 -5.93 26.02
N PHE A 74 3.94 -6.95 25.54
CA PHE A 74 4.36 -7.81 24.43
C PHE A 74 3.45 -7.71 23.19
N ILE A 75 2.16 -7.39 23.38
CA ILE A 75 1.15 -7.47 22.31
C ILE A 75 0.46 -6.13 22.14
N GLY A 76 0.28 -5.73 20.90
CA GLY A 76 -0.50 -4.58 20.47
C GLY A 76 -1.18 -4.82 19.14
N TYR A 77 -1.85 -3.81 18.67
CA TYR A 77 -2.44 -3.75 17.33
C TYR A 77 -2.30 -2.34 16.78
N GLU A 78 -2.30 -2.26 15.47
CA GLU A 78 -2.25 -0.97 14.78
C GLU A 78 -3.21 -0.92 13.61
N GLY A 79 -3.70 0.28 13.32
CA GLY A 79 -4.39 0.61 12.11
C GLY A 79 -3.57 1.59 11.30
N THR A 80 -3.40 1.35 10.00
CA THR A 80 -2.60 2.21 9.15
C THR A 80 -3.37 2.69 7.93
N TYR A 81 -3.00 3.87 7.46
CA TYR A 81 -3.36 4.38 6.14
C TYR A 81 -2.10 4.82 5.43
N SER A 82 -1.87 4.29 4.24
CA SER A 82 -0.75 4.72 3.41
C SER A 82 -1.22 5.27 2.06
N TYR A 83 -0.39 6.15 1.52
CA TYR A 83 -0.57 6.73 0.20
C TYR A 83 0.76 6.80 -0.54
N ASN A 84 0.77 6.34 -1.79
CA ASN A 84 1.84 6.60 -2.74
C ASN A 84 1.29 6.77 -4.15
N ARG A 85 2.15 7.25 -5.04
CA ARG A 85 1.85 7.35 -6.46
C ARG A 85 2.98 6.70 -7.26
N ALA A 86 2.63 5.76 -8.12
CA ALA A 86 3.57 5.06 -8.97
C ALA A 86 3.06 4.97 -10.41
N ASN A 87 3.99 4.73 -11.34
CA ASN A 87 3.65 4.38 -12.71
C ASN A 87 3.68 2.86 -12.87
N GLU A 88 2.62 2.32 -13.44
CA GLU A 88 2.49 0.90 -13.80
C GLU A 88 2.75 0.75 -15.29
N VAL A 89 3.76 -0.03 -15.67
CA VAL A 89 4.08 -0.31 -17.07
C VAL A 89 3.62 -1.71 -17.43
N TYR A 90 2.74 -1.79 -18.40
CA TYR A 90 2.25 -3.05 -18.98
C TYR A 90 2.88 -3.27 -20.33
N THR A 91 3.37 -4.49 -20.59
CA THR A 91 3.94 -4.90 -21.86
C THR A 91 3.37 -6.25 -22.27
N ALA A 92 2.89 -6.36 -23.51
CA ALA A 92 2.44 -7.62 -24.08
C ALA A 92 3.07 -7.83 -25.45
N ALA A 93 3.56 -9.06 -25.70
CA ALA A 93 3.96 -9.51 -27.01
C ALA A 93 2.76 -10.15 -27.72
N PRO A 94 2.63 -10.02 -29.05
CA PRO A 94 1.57 -10.70 -29.80
C PRO A 94 1.73 -12.22 -29.65
N ALA A 95 0.59 -12.92 -29.52
CA ALA A 95 0.55 -14.37 -29.32
C ALA A 95 1.14 -15.17 -30.52
N ALA A 96 1.11 -14.60 -31.73
CA ALA A 96 1.74 -15.14 -32.93
C ALA A 96 2.31 -13.99 -33.76
N CYS A 97 3.57 -14.14 -34.14
CA CYS A 97 4.26 -13.20 -35.01
C CYS A 97 4.72 -13.91 -36.29
N PRO A 98 4.23 -13.51 -37.46
CA PRO A 98 4.74 -14.02 -38.71
C PRO A 98 6.24 -13.74 -38.84
N VAL A 99 7.02 -14.70 -39.33
CA VAL A 99 8.48 -14.57 -39.52
C VAL A 99 8.86 -13.35 -40.37
N SER A 100 7.93 -12.86 -41.23
CA SER A 100 8.08 -11.65 -42.04
C SER A 100 8.01 -10.33 -41.27
N LEU A 101 7.57 -10.36 -39.99
CA LEU A 101 7.42 -9.17 -39.13
C LEU A 101 8.40 -9.19 -37.94
N ALA A 102 9.44 -10.00 -37.96
CA ALA A 102 10.44 -10.00 -36.92
C ALA A 102 11.35 -8.73 -37.00
N PRO A 103 11.58 -7.99 -35.86
CA PRO A 103 11.07 -8.23 -34.52
C PRO A 103 9.58 -7.90 -34.36
N CYS A 104 8.85 -8.73 -33.60
CA CYS A 104 7.43 -8.52 -33.34
C CYS A 104 7.19 -7.20 -32.61
N PRO A 105 6.22 -6.39 -33.06
CA PRO A 105 5.85 -5.20 -32.34
C PRO A 105 5.27 -5.59 -30.96
N THR A 106 5.79 -4.99 -29.91
CA THR A 106 5.23 -5.11 -28.55
C THR A 106 4.25 -3.97 -28.30
N THR A 107 3.11 -4.31 -27.70
CA THR A 107 2.18 -3.30 -27.19
C THR A 107 2.57 -2.93 -25.78
N PHE A 108 2.59 -1.65 -25.45
CA PHE A 108 2.83 -1.19 -24.10
C PHE A 108 1.80 -0.14 -23.66
N ALA A 109 1.55 -0.07 -22.37
CA ALA A 109 0.81 1.03 -21.75
C ALA A 109 1.48 1.40 -20.43
N THR A 110 1.50 2.70 -20.13
CA THR A 110 1.94 3.22 -18.84
C THR A 110 0.77 3.93 -18.19
N VAL A 111 0.46 3.56 -16.95
CA VAL A 111 -0.62 4.16 -16.17
C VAL A 111 -0.02 4.70 -14.88
N SER A 112 -0.23 5.99 -14.62
CA SER A 112 0.00 6.55 -13.29
C SER A 112 -1.16 6.17 -12.39
N ALA A 113 -0.89 5.59 -11.22
CA ALA A 113 -1.89 5.22 -10.25
C ALA A 113 -1.60 5.83 -8.89
N ASN A 114 -2.65 6.26 -8.21
CA ASN A 114 -2.63 6.60 -6.81
C ASN A 114 -3.03 5.36 -6.02
N ALA A 115 -2.12 4.84 -5.20
CA ALA A 115 -2.35 3.72 -4.32
C ALA A 115 -2.73 4.21 -2.92
N HIS A 116 -3.86 3.76 -2.42
CA HIS A 116 -4.36 4.00 -1.07
C HIS A 116 -4.49 2.65 -0.37
N GLU A 117 -3.83 2.49 0.75
CA GLU A 117 -3.88 1.23 1.51
C GLU A 117 -4.40 1.49 2.93
N LEU A 118 -5.29 0.61 3.38
CA LEU A 118 -5.81 0.57 4.74
C LEU A 118 -5.53 -0.80 5.32
N THR A 119 -4.83 -0.87 6.46
CA THR A 119 -4.53 -2.15 7.11
C THR A 119 -4.87 -2.14 8.60
N ALA A 120 -5.02 -3.34 9.13
CA ALA A 120 -5.09 -3.63 10.56
C ALA A 120 -4.12 -4.76 10.86
N ASP A 121 -3.18 -4.52 11.76
CA ASP A 121 -2.04 -5.39 12.00
C ASP A 121 -1.92 -5.73 13.49
N TRP A 122 -1.58 -6.99 13.80
CA TRP A 122 -1.15 -7.43 15.11
C TRP A 122 0.33 -7.12 15.28
N LEU A 123 0.70 -6.77 16.50
CA LEU A 123 2.05 -6.33 16.83
C LEU A 123 2.56 -7.12 18.03
N ALA A 124 3.78 -7.67 17.91
CA ALA A 124 4.57 -8.20 18.99
C ALA A 124 5.74 -7.28 19.26
N SER A 125 5.95 -6.85 20.52
CA SER A 125 7.02 -5.92 20.87
C SER A 125 7.61 -6.20 22.23
N VAL A 126 8.84 -5.72 22.47
CA VAL A 126 9.51 -5.79 23.77
C VAL A 126 10.13 -4.44 24.06
N LYS A 127 9.84 -3.86 25.23
CA LYS A 127 10.46 -2.59 25.64
C LYS A 127 11.78 -2.84 26.37
N VAL A 128 12.87 -2.31 25.82
CA VAL A 128 14.22 -2.38 26.40
C VAL A 128 14.76 -0.96 26.55
N SER A 129 14.65 -0.39 27.75
CA SER A 129 15.05 1.00 28.02
C SER A 129 14.25 1.99 27.13
N GLY A 130 14.92 2.86 26.39
CA GLY A 130 14.34 3.81 25.42
C GLY A 130 13.97 3.19 24.07
N PHE A 131 14.26 1.92 23.84
CA PHE A 131 14.02 1.22 22.58
C PHE A 131 12.88 0.21 22.69
N ARG A 132 12.11 0.06 21.62
CA ARG A 132 11.09 -0.97 21.50
C ARG A 132 11.19 -1.62 20.12
N PRO A 133 11.96 -2.72 19.96
CA PRO A 133 11.84 -3.56 18.78
C PRO A 133 10.46 -4.19 18.71
N PHE A 134 9.95 -4.33 17.49
CA PHE A 134 8.65 -4.93 17.22
C PHE A 134 8.63 -5.69 15.90
N ALA A 135 7.71 -6.63 15.81
CA ALA A 135 7.31 -7.29 14.57
C ALA A 135 5.80 -7.17 14.42
N LEU A 136 5.32 -7.11 13.19
CA LEU A 136 3.91 -6.99 12.88
C LEU A 136 3.49 -7.95 11.76
N ALA A 137 2.23 -8.33 11.77
CA ALA A 137 1.58 -9.04 10.68
C ALA A 137 0.09 -8.75 10.69
N GLY A 138 -0.48 -8.59 9.52
CA GLY A 138 -1.90 -8.27 9.40
C GLY A 138 -2.36 -8.25 7.96
N GLY A 139 -3.41 -7.51 7.71
CA GLY A 139 -3.97 -7.40 6.37
C GLY A 139 -4.90 -6.23 6.22
N GLY A 140 -5.26 -5.98 4.97
CA GLY A 140 -6.09 -4.84 4.64
C GLY A 140 -6.55 -4.85 3.20
N ILE A 141 -6.79 -3.66 2.70
CA ILE A 141 -7.29 -3.42 1.35
C ILE A 141 -6.45 -2.34 0.69
N LEU A 142 -6.00 -2.64 -0.53
CA LEU A 142 -5.30 -1.73 -1.43
C LEU A 142 -6.26 -1.25 -2.53
N PHE A 143 -6.30 0.05 -2.76
CA PHE A 143 -7.08 0.71 -3.80
C PHE A 143 -6.14 1.43 -4.75
N ASP A 144 -6.04 0.97 -5.99
CA ASP A 144 -5.27 1.62 -7.04
C ASP A 144 -6.22 2.42 -7.93
N VAL A 145 -6.07 3.73 -7.91
CA VAL A 145 -6.90 4.68 -8.68
C VAL A 145 -6.06 5.26 -9.82
N PRO A 146 -6.37 4.94 -11.09
CA PRO A 146 -5.66 5.51 -12.22
C PRO A 146 -5.78 7.03 -12.26
N ALA A 147 -4.65 7.70 -12.53
CA ALA A 147 -4.56 9.16 -12.62
C ALA A 147 -4.12 9.67 -14.01
N GLY A 148 -3.87 8.77 -14.94
CA GLY A 148 -3.50 9.05 -16.33
C GLY A 148 -2.90 7.83 -17.00
N SER A 149 -3.04 7.73 -18.33
CA SER A 149 -2.51 6.60 -19.09
C SER A 149 -1.95 7.05 -20.44
N GLN A 150 -0.91 6.36 -20.91
CA GLN A 150 -0.34 6.48 -22.26
C GLN A 150 -0.14 5.06 -22.82
N SER A 151 -0.40 4.87 -24.12
CA SER A 151 -0.12 3.60 -24.78
C SER A 151 0.31 3.80 -26.22
N ASN A 152 0.96 2.77 -26.80
CA ASN A 152 1.34 2.72 -28.21
C ASN A 152 0.48 1.74 -29.03
N SER A 153 -0.67 1.32 -28.50
CA SER A 153 -1.54 0.41 -29.23
C SER A 153 -2.02 1.03 -30.55
N THR A 154 -1.83 0.32 -31.66
CA THR A 154 -2.34 0.70 -32.98
C THR A 154 -3.82 0.35 -33.18
N THR A 155 -4.43 -0.38 -32.23
CA THR A 155 -5.86 -0.66 -32.24
C THR A 155 -6.62 0.54 -31.70
N SER A 156 -7.69 0.93 -32.37
CA SER A 156 -8.58 2.06 -32.02
C SER A 156 -9.36 1.82 -30.71
N GLU A 157 -9.00 0.81 -29.92
CA GLU A 157 -9.61 0.55 -28.64
C GLU A 157 -9.18 1.61 -27.62
N SER A 158 -10.17 2.31 -27.10
CA SER A 158 -9.98 3.30 -26.05
C SER A 158 -9.30 2.62 -24.84
N ASN A 159 -8.17 3.14 -24.41
CA ASN A 159 -7.46 2.70 -23.19
C ASN A 159 -8.30 3.09 -21.97
N THR A 160 -9.37 2.35 -21.74
CA THR A 160 -10.17 2.51 -20.53
C THR A 160 -9.37 2.01 -19.35
N THR A 161 -9.12 2.89 -18.40
CA THR A 161 -8.52 2.54 -17.11
C THR A 161 -9.61 2.27 -16.08
N SER A 162 -9.35 1.34 -15.18
CA SER A 162 -10.29 0.98 -14.09
C SER A 162 -9.58 0.96 -12.75
N THR A 163 -10.29 1.40 -11.72
CA THR A 163 -9.83 1.26 -10.33
C THR A 163 -9.73 -0.21 -9.95
N SER A 164 -8.64 -0.59 -9.32
CA SER A 164 -8.42 -1.94 -8.81
C SER A 164 -8.46 -1.95 -7.29
N THR A 165 -9.20 -2.89 -6.71
CA THR A 165 -9.26 -3.13 -5.27
C THR A 165 -8.75 -4.53 -4.98
N LYS A 166 -7.75 -4.67 -4.11
CA LYS A 166 -7.13 -5.96 -3.78
C LYS A 166 -6.98 -6.12 -2.28
N PRO A 167 -7.20 -7.32 -1.75
CA PRO A 167 -6.76 -7.66 -0.41
C PRO A 167 -5.23 -7.65 -0.37
N VAL A 168 -4.68 -7.13 0.71
CA VAL A 168 -3.24 -7.11 0.97
C VAL A 168 -2.94 -7.83 2.28
N PHE A 169 -1.90 -8.65 2.28
CA PHE A 169 -1.27 -9.19 3.48
C PHE A 169 -0.02 -8.38 3.77
N VAL A 170 0.10 -7.93 5.03
CA VAL A 170 1.21 -7.08 5.48
C VAL A 170 1.99 -7.82 6.55
N TYR A 171 3.30 -7.68 6.52
CA TYR A 171 4.20 -8.13 7.57
C TYR A 171 5.35 -7.13 7.68
N GLY A 172 6.00 -7.12 8.84
CA GLY A 172 7.08 -6.18 9.02
C GLY A 172 7.79 -6.31 10.35
N ALA A 173 8.82 -5.50 10.50
CA ALA A 173 9.55 -5.35 11.74
C ALA A 173 10.10 -3.92 11.85
N GLY A 174 10.35 -3.48 13.08
CA GLY A 174 10.87 -2.14 13.28
C GLY A 174 11.41 -1.92 14.69
N LEU A 175 11.79 -0.68 14.90
CA LEU A 175 12.37 -0.19 16.14
C LEU A 175 11.81 1.19 16.45
N ASP A 176 11.15 1.33 17.59
CA ASP A 176 10.78 2.61 18.17
C ASP A 176 11.89 3.09 19.10
N TRP A 177 12.33 4.32 18.90
CA TRP A 177 13.33 4.98 19.76
C TRP A 177 12.67 6.20 20.44
N SER A 178 12.40 6.09 21.74
CA SER A 178 11.83 7.18 22.54
C SER A 178 12.90 8.22 22.85
N LEU A 179 12.80 9.41 22.26
CA LEU A 179 13.70 10.53 22.48
C LEU A 179 13.25 11.36 23.68
N LEU A 180 11.95 11.55 23.82
CA LEU A 180 11.29 12.27 24.90
C LEU A 180 10.14 11.40 25.46
N PRO A 181 9.55 11.74 26.61
CA PRO A 181 8.46 10.96 27.21
C PRO A 181 7.29 10.68 26.24
N HIS A 182 6.96 11.65 25.38
CA HIS A 182 5.84 11.57 24.45
C HIS A 182 6.24 11.56 22.97
N LEU A 183 7.53 11.68 22.64
CA LEU A 183 8.01 11.80 21.27
C LEU A 183 9.14 10.82 20.99
N GLY A 184 9.11 10.18 19.82
CA GLY A 184 10.19 9.31 19.38
C GLY A 184 10.27 9.14 17.87
N LEU A 185 11.31 8.43 17.46
CA LEU A 185 11.53 8.04 16.07
C LEU A 185 11.13 6.57 15.89
N ARG A 186 10.58 6.27 14.74
CA ARG A 186 10.23 4.92 14.28
C ARG A 186 11.01 4.59 13.03
N PHE A 187 11.71 3.48 13.07
CA PHE A 187 12.33 2.85 11.91
C PHE A 187 11.60 1.54 11.65
N GLN A 188 11.07 1.35 10.46
CA GLN A 188 10.25 0.18 10.16
C GLN A 188 10.51 -0.28 8.73
N PHE A 189 10.41 -1.59 8.53
CA PHE A 189 10.33 -2.22 7.24
C PHE A 189 8.98 -2.95 7.15
N ARG A 190 8.23 -2.70 6.09
CA ARG A 190 7.00 -3.43 5.75
C ARG A 190 7.19 -4.18 4.44
N GLY A 191 6.58 -5.34 4.36
CA GLY A 191 6.41 -6.11 3.14
C GLY A 191 4.92 -6.29 2.88
N ASN A 192 4.46 -5.89 1.70
CA ASN A 192 3.07 -6.01 1.27
C ASN A 192 2.98 -7.07 0.19
N LEU A 193 2.12 -8.07 0.38
CA LEU A 193 1.88 -9.16 -0.57
C LEU A 193 0.42 -9.10 -1.05
N TYR A 194 0.23 -8.91 -2.35
CA TYR A 194 -1.10 -8.79 -2.97
C TYR A 194 -1.08 -9.29 -4.41
N LYS A 195 -2.26 -9.49 -5.01
CA LYS A 195 -2.36 -9.80 -6.45
C LYS A 195 -2.13 -8.54 -7.26
N ALA A 196 -1.27 -8.63 -8.28
CA ALA A 196 -0.97 -7.55 -9.20
C ALA A 196 -2.27 -6.89 -9.74
N PRO A 197 -2.40 -5.56 -9.63
CA PRO A 197 -3.58 -4.85 -10.10
C PRO A 197 -3.65 -4.89 -11.63
N ASN A 198 -4.86 -4.90 -12.19
CA ASN A 198 -5.07 -4.68 -13.61
C ASN A 198 -5.80 -3.35 -13.79
N LEU A 199 -5.06 -2.34 -14.21
CA LEU A 199 -5.55 -0.96 -14.33
C LEU A 199 -5.92 -0.59 -15.77
N VAL A 200 -5.58 -1.45 -16.75
CA VAL A 200 -5.80 -1.20 -18.19
C VAL A 200 -6.55 -2.37 -18.80
N ASN A 201 -7.71 -2.10 -19.37
CA ASN A 201 -8.55 -3.15 -19.98
C ASN A 201 -7.92 -3.77 -21.24
N LEU A 202 -6.95 -3.12 -21.86
CA LEU A 202 -6.22 -3.62 -23.03
C LEU A 202 -5.35 -4.86 -22.71
N PHE A 203 -4.94 -5.04 -21.46
CA PHE A 203 -4.05 -6.11 -21.04
C PHE A 203 -4.76 -7.14 -20.17
N THR A 204 -4.39 -8.40 -20.36
CA THR A 204 -4.86 -9.46 -19.47
C THR A 204 -4.12 -9.35 -18.13
N SER A 205 -4.87 -9.52 -17.04
CA SER A 205 -4.24 -9.59 -15.69
C SER A 205 -3.19 -10.69 -15.65
N THR A 206 -2.02 -10.39 -15.08
CA THR A 206 -0.97 -11.40 -14.88
C THR A 206 -1.42 -12.53 -13.96
N GLY A 207 -2.40 -12.27 -13.07
CA GLY A 207 -2.89 -13.22 -12.05
C GLY A 207 -1.88 -13.56 -10.97
N ALA A 208 -0.67 -13.03 -11.07
CA ALA A 208 0.44 -13.30 -10.16
C ALA A 208 0.34 -12.47 -8.88
N PHE A 209 0.94 -12.98 -7.80
CA PHE A 209 1.18 -12.18 -6.61
C PHE A 209 2.41 -11.30 -6.83
N THR A 210 2.33 -10.07 -6.32
CA THR A 210 3.44 -9.12 -6.26
C THR A 210 3.79 -8.84 -4.82
N HIS A 211 5.01 -8.40 -4.62
CA HIS A 211 5.55 -8.01 -3.34
C HIS A 211 6.10 -6.59 -3.42
N THR A 212 5.71 -5.74 -2.49
CA THR A 212 6.27 -4.40 -2.31
C THR A 212 7.07 -4.36 -1.02
N SER A 213 8.30 -3.87 -1.08
CA SER A 213 9.17 -3.65 0.08
C SER A 213 9.18 -2.18 0.44
N GLU A 214 8.89 -1.86 1.70
CA GLU A 214 8.70 -0.50 2.18
C GLU A 214 9.57 -0.19 3.40
N PRO A 215 10.87 0.14 3.20
CA PRO A 215 11.65 0.76 4.27
C PRO A 215 11.11 2.15 4.59
N MET A 216 10.95 2.46 5.88
CA MET A 216 10.35 3.72 6.32
C MET A 216 10.99 4.29 7.57
N ILE A 217 10.88 5.60 7.68
CA ILE A 217 11.26 6.37 8.86
C ILE A 217 10.12 7.31 9.22
N GLY A 218 9.83 7.41 10.50
CA GLY A 218 8.74 8.25 10.99
C GLY A 218 8.97 8.80 12.39
N VAL A 219 8.02 9.61 12.78
CA VAL A 219 7.93 10.20 14.12
C VAL A 219 6.64 9.72 14.76
N PHE A 220 6.71 9.27 16.00
CA PHE A 220 5.54 8.91 16.78
C PHE A 220 5.35 9.82 17.98
N PHE A 221 4.07 10.05 18.30
CA PHE A 221 3.66 10.76 19.51
C PHE A 221 2.85 9.82 20.39
N ARG A 222 3.23 9.76 21.65
CA ARG A 222 2.60 8.92 22.68
C ARG A 222 1.55 9.73 23.42
N LEU A 223 0.32 9.21 23.44
CA LEU A 223 -0.83 9.79 24.14
C LEU A 223 -0.87 9.39 25.59
#